data_08a67145a94ee7a1a7b4f2e911c2cd76
#
_entry.id   08a67145a94ee7a1a7b4f2e911c2cd76
#
_cell.length_a   1.000
_cell.length_b   1.000
_cell.length_c   1.000
_cell.angle_alpha   90.00
_cell.angle_beta   90.00
_cell.angle_gamma   90.00
#
_symmetry.space_group_name_H-M   'P 1'
#
loop_
_entity.id
_entity.type
_entity.pdbx_description
1 polymer ?
#
loop_
_entity_poly.entity_id
_entity_poly.type
_entity_poly.pdbx_seq_one_letter_code
_entity_poly.pdbx_strand_id
1 'polypeptide(L)'
;MDKMRFEQITDSYMTRRVFLKTAAAFGAVAAAGGSGCAVSGSNAKAKIVIVGGGAAGVSMAARLVRNLKRADITLIDPADRHFYQPGFTLIAAGVYRPGQVYRKQADCMPRGVKWVRKTVVAVDPDKNNVTVKGGGVFPYDFLVLTPGLQLNWEKVEGLSLKTLGQGNVHSIYDFEGSQKTWPAIQAFVKKGGRGIFTDTYTKLKCGGAPKKICLLTEHLARKAGARQNVKIDYFSASKELYDVPYFTPRLEEIYKERNVGVSLHVRVKGVDTQAKKVFFNKVEKIKKERADPRTGKPITVEETVMTPFTEDYDFLHLPPPQSVPDFVREAGLGWSEGKLAAEAWAMVDKTTLVHLKYPNIVCLGDVAGIPTSKTGAAVRLQVPVAIKNLIALIEGRSPEAKYDGYAACPIITDYGHVLMCEFDYEKKPKISFPLSLLNMSREQWAGWLLKVYVLKPMYFYGMLPGYC
;
A
#
# COMPACT_ATOMS: atom_id res chain seq x y z
N MET A 1 -22.21 7.74 25.58
CA MET A 1 -22.70 7.89 24.18
C MET A 1 -23.04 6.52 23.68
N ASP A 2 -24.32 6.27 23.47
CA ASP A 2 -24.86 4.93 23.22
C ASP A 2 -24.35 4.29 21.93
N LYS A 3 -24.00 3.01 22.02
CA LYS A 3 -23.62 2.15 20.89
C LYS A 3 -24.66 2.21 19.74
N MET A 4 -25.93 2.36 20.10
CA MET A 4 -27.05 2.51 19.17
C MET A 4 -27.02 3.81 18.32
N ARG A 5 -26.53 4.92 18.85
CA ARG A 5 -26.45 6.19 18.11
C ARG A 5 -25.37 6.19 17.03
N PHE A 6 -24.32 5.40 17.23
CA PHE A 6 -23.22 5.27 16.28
C PHE A 6 -23.54 4.29 15.14
N GLU A 7 -24.25 3.18 15.44
CA GLU A 7 -24.79 2.27 14.42
C GLU A 7 -25.81 2.95 13.51
N GLN A 8 -26.66 3.84 14.05
CA GLN A 8 -27.61 4.64 13.27
C GLN A 8 -26.92 5.63 12.31
N ILE A 9 -25.73 6.11 12.63
CA ILE A 9 -24.98 7.04 11.76
C ILE A 9 -24.37 6.32 10.56
N THR A 10 -23.96 5.07 10.71
CA THR A 10 -23.41 4.26 9.59
C THR A 10 -24.53 3.67 8.71
N ASP A 11 -25.70 3.38 9.26
CA ASP A 11 -26.85 2.83 8.52
C ASP A 11 -27.73 3.91 7.88
N SER A 12 -27.73 5.15 8.39
CA SER A 12 -28.63 6.19 7.91
C SER A 12 -28.26 6.81 6.54
N TYR A 13 -27.06 6.56 6.02
CA TYR A 13 -26.59 7.17 4.77
C TYR A 13 -26.86 6.38 3.50
N MET A 14 -27.41 5.15 3.58
CA MET A 14 -27.80 4.43 2.38
C MET A 14 -29.08 3.61 2.55
N THR A 15 -30.15 4.11 1.95
CA THR A 15 -31.32 3.28 1.68
C THR A 15 -30.95 2.24 0.59
N ARG A 16 -31.57 1.04 0.66
CA ARG A 16 -31.42 -0.04 -0.36
C ARG A 16 -31.61 0.49 -1.80
N ARG A 17 -32.40 1.55 -1.97
CA ARG A 17 -32.69 2.21 -3.26
C ARG A 17 -31.51 3.03 -3.80
N VAL A 18 -30.75 3.71 -2.93
CA VAL A 18 -29.53 4.45 -3.27
C VAL A 18 -28.41 3.46 -3.62
N PHE A 19 -28.28 2.38 -2.84
CA PHE A 19 -27.33 1.30 -3.15
C PHE A 19 -27.55 0.70 -4.54
N LEU A 20 -28.78 0.34 -4.87
CA LEU A 20 -29.10 -0.25 -6.18
C LEU A 20 -28.88 0.72 -7.34
N LYS A 21 -29.20 2.01 -7.17
CA LYS A 21 -28.94 3.04 -8.20
C LYS A 21 -27.43 3.28 -8.38
N THR A 22 -26.68 3.30 -7.30
CA THR A 22 -25.22 3.52 -7.34
C THR A 22 -24.51 2.28 -7.88
N ALA A 23 -24.92 1.08 -7.47
CA ALA A 23 -24.39 -0.19 -8.00
C ALA A 23 -24.70 -0.38 -9.48
N ALA A 24 -25.88 0.03 -9.97
CA ALA A 24 -26.23 0.00 -11.39
C ALA A 24 -25.39 1.01 -12.19
N ALA A 25 -25.18 2.23 -11.67
CA ALA A 25 -24.36 3.24 -12.34
C ALA A 25 -22.87 2.81 -12.41
N PHE A 26 -22.32 2.24 -11.32
CA PHE A 26 -20.95 1.75 -11.30
C PHE A 26 -20.77 0.36 -11.94
N GLY A 27 -21.78 -0.47 -11.97
CA GLY A 27 -21.78 -1.77 -12.65
C GLY A 27 -21.72 -1.63 -14.18
N ALA A 28 -22.42 -0.66 -14.75
CA ALA A 28 -22.32 -0.30 -16.16
C ALA A 28 -20.91 0.21 -16.54
N VAL A 29 -20.23 0.88 -15.61
CA VAL A 29 -18.86 1.41 -15.79
C VAL A 29 -17.81 0.31 -15.71
N ALA A 30 -17.97 -0.69 -14.85
CA ALA A 30 -17.10 -1.85 -14.80
C ALA A 30 -17.17 -2.68 -16.11
N ALA A 31 -18.34 -2.71 -16.75
CA ALA A 31 -18.53 -3.34 -18.05
C ALA A 31 -17.92 -2.51 -19.21
N ALA A 32 -17.96 -1.18 -19.14
CA ALA A 32 -17.42 -0.29 -20.18
C ALA A 32 -15.88 -0.09 -20.06
N GLY A 33 -15.30 -0.22 -18.86
CA GLY A 33 -13.84 -0.17 -18.63
C GLY A 33 -13.12 -1.48 -18.94
N GLY A 34 -13.83 -2.51 -19.29
CA GLY A 34 -13.35 -3.86 -19.55
C GLY A 34 -12.86 -4.12 -20.98
N SER A 35 -12.31 -3.13 -21.70
CA SER A 35 -11.50 -3.40 -22.90
C SER A 35 -10.14 -4.01 -22.55
N GLY A 36 -10.15 -5.01 -21.68
CA GLY A 36 -9.07 -5.97 -21.58
C GLY A 36 -9.08 -6.74 -22.90
N CYS A 37 -8.22 -6.34 -23.87
CA CYS A 37 -7.94 -7.18 -25.03
C CYS A 37 -7.80 -8.61 -24.54
N ALA A 38 -8.69 -9.48 -24.98
CA ALA A 38 -8.57 -10.90 -24.70
C ALA A 38 -7.19 -11.33 -25.21
N VAL A 39 -6.34 -11.77 -24.30
CA VAL A 39 -5.08 -12.41 -24.70
C VAL A 39 -5.53 -13.72 -25.32
N SER A 40 -5.20 -13.94 -26.60
CA SER A 40 -5.48 -15.22 -27.26
C SER A 40 -4.81 -16.32 -26.47
N GLY A 41 -5.56 -17.36 -26.09
CA GLY A 41 -5.03 -18.43 -25.27
C GLY A 41 -3.83 -19.11 -25.95
N SER A 42 -2.73 -19.23 -25.23
CA SER A 42 -1.51 -19.87 -25.71
C SER A 42 -1.48 -21.35 -25.29
N ASN A 43 -0.97 -22.21 -26.18
CA ASN A 43 -0.71 -23.63 -25.94
C ASN A 43 0.73 -23.89 -25.48
N ALA A 44 1.52 -22.84 -25.27
CA ALA A 44 2.91 -22.98 -24.82
C ALA A 44 2.98 -23.68 -23.44
N LYS A 45 3.99 -24.56 -23.32
CA LYS A 45 4.29 -25.25 -22.05
C LYS A 45 5.31 -24.43 -21.28
N ALA A 46 5.06 -24.22 -19.99
CA ALA A 46 6.02 -23.62 -19.09
C ALA A 46 5.75 -24.05 -17.66
N LYS A 47 6.79 -24.17 -16.85
CA LYS A 47 6.72 -24.26 -15.40
C LYS A 47 6.80 -22.86 -14.83
N ILE A 48 5.71 -22.37 -14.24
CA ILE A 48 5.61 -21.03 -13.69
C ILE A 48 5.50 -21.13 -12.17
N VAL A 49 6.45 -20.54 -11.47
CA VAL A 49 6.36 -20.38 -10.01
C VAL A 49 5.93 -18.94 -9.69
N ILE A 50 4.90 -18.79 -8.87
CA ILE A 50 4.41 -17.52 -8.34
C ILE A 50 4.77 -17.46 -6.87
N VAL A 51 5.59 -16.50 -6.46
CA VAL A 51 5.94 -16.26 -5.07
C VAL A 51 5.05 -15.18 -4.49
N GLY A 52 4.24 -15.55 -3.50
CA GLY A 52 3.28 -14.68 -2.81
C GLY A 52 1.85 -14.76 -3.36
N GLY A 53 0.90 -15.07 -2.48
CA GLY A 53 -0.54 -15.21 -2.75
C GLY A 53 -1.35 -13.96 -2.37
N GLY A 54 -0.72 -12.77 -2.38
CA GLY A 54 -1.41 -11.50 -2.20
C GLY A 54 -2.21 -11.08 -3.43
N ALA A 55 -2.62 -9.80 -3.47
CA ALA A 55 -3.42 -9.23 -4.56
C ALA A 55 -2.82 -9.51 -5.95
N ALA A 56 -1.52 -9.29 -6.10
CA ALA A 56 -0.82 -9.49 -7.37
C ALA A 56 -0.73 -10.97 -7.77
N GLY A 57 -0.28 -11.83 -6.84
CA GLY A 57 -0.05 -13.25 -7.15
C GLY A 57 -1.32 -14.01 -7.48
N VAL A 58 -2.40 -13.83 -6.71
CA VAL A 58 -3.69 -14.48 -7.00
C VAL A 58 -4.27 -13.97 -8.33
N SER A 59 -4.21 -12.66 -8.60
CA SER A 59 -4.70 -12.10 -9.86
C SER A 59 -3.88 -12.57 -11.07
N MET A 60 -2.54 -12.70 -10.92
CA MET A 60 -1.67 -13.30 -11.94
C MET A 60 -2.03 -14.75 -12.19
N ALA A 61 -2.13 -15.55 -11.13
CA ALA A 61 -2.49 -16.97 -11.20
C ALA A 61 -3.83 -17.18 -11.91
N ALA A 62 -4.85 -16.40 -11.57
CA ALA A 62 -6.17 -16.47 -12.18
C ALA A 62 -6.14 -16.19 -13.69
N ARG A 63 -5.37 -15.19 -14.11
CA ARG A 63 -5.24 -14.85 -15.53
C ARG A 63 -4.35 -15.84 -16.29
N LEU A 64 -3.28 -16.35 -15.67
CA LEU A 64 -2.41 -17.36 -16.28
C LEU A 64 -3.18 -18.64 -16.60
N VAL A 65 -3.97 -19.18 -15.66
CA VAL A 65 -4.80 -20.37 -15.91
C VAL A 65 -5.76 -20.18 -17.09
N ARG A 66 -6.30 -18.99 -17.28
CA ARG A 66 -7.21 -18.73 -18.40
C ARG A 66 -6.52 -18.64 -19.75
N ASN A 67 -5.30 -18.12 -19.76
CA ASN A 67 -4.58 -17.80 -20.99
C ASN A 67 -3.56 -18.85 -21.38
N LEU A 68 -3.13 -19.75 -20.47
CA LEU A 68 -2.13 -20.80 -20.71
C LEU A 68 -2.74 -22.18 -20.40
N LYS A 69 -3.14 -22.91 -21.42
CA LYS A 69 -3.82 -24.22 -21.24
C LYS A 69 -2.89 -25.36 -20.83
N ARG A 70 -1.58 -25.22 -21.02
CA ARG A 70 -0.58 -26.30 -20.82
C ARG A 70 0.52 -25.92 -19.84
N ALA A 71 0.41 -24.79 -19.13
CA ALA A 71 1.38 -24.38 -18.12
C ALA A 71 1.16 -25.12 -16.80
N ASP A 72 2.25 -25.50 -16.15
CA ASP A 72 2.27 -25.97 -14.75
C ASP A 72 2.47 -24.77 -13.84
N ILE A 73 1.43 -24.36 -13.14
CA ILE A 73 1.42 -23.13 -12.33
C ILE A 73 1.42 -23.49 -10.85
N THR A 74 2.51 -23.18 -10.16
CA THR A 74 2.66 -23.35 -8.73
C THR A 74 2.68 -21.98 -8.05
N LEU A 75 1.76 -21.74 -7.10
CA LEU A 75 1.75 -20.56 -6.26
C LEU A 75 2.20 -20.93 -4.84
N ILE A 76 3.19 -20.24 -4.31
CA ILE A 76 3.76 -20.49 -2.98
C ILE A 76 3.41 -19.31 -2.06
N ASP A 77 2.60 -19.59 -1.03
CA ASP A 77 2.19 -18.62 -0.02
C ASP A 77 1.72 -19.34 1.25
N PRO A 78 2.21 -18.96 2.47
CA PRO A 78 1.85 -19.63 3.71
C PRO A 78 0.52 -19.18 4.30
N ALA A 79 -0.08 -18.11 3.82
CA ALA A 79 -1.21 -17.44 4.47
C ALA A 79 -2.48 -18.29 4.45
N ASP A 80 -3.23 -18.27 5.56
CA ASP A 80 -4.55 -18.86 5.67
C ASP A 80 -5.68 -17.91 5.32
N ARG A 81 -5.39 -16.61 5.40
CA ARG A 81 -6.34 -15.52 5.17
C ARG A 81 -5.84 -14.59 4.07
N HIS A 82 -6.71 -14.29 3.15
CA HIS A 82 -6.49 -13.28 2.11
C HIS A 82 -7.14 -11.96 2.52
N PHE A 83 -6.34 -10.91 2.68
CA PHE A 83 -6.82 -9.63 3.18
C PHE A 83 -7.05 -8.59 2.08
N TYR A 84 -8.18 -7.90 2.17
CA TYR A 84 -8.38 -6.61 1.53
C TYR A 84 -7.74 -5.52 2.40
N GLN A 85 -6.41 -5.36 2.31
CA GLN A 85 -5.63 -4.46 3.18
C GLN A 85 -6.10 -3.00 3.17
N PRO A 86 -6.65 -2.42 2.06
CA PRO A 86 -7.22 -1.07 2.09
C PRO A 86 -8.40 -0.91 3.08
N GLY A 87 -8.93 -2.00 3.60
CA GLY A 87 -9.96 -2.03 4.65
C GLY A 87 -9.42 -1.84 6.06
N PHE A 88 -8.12 -1.99 6.31
CA PHE A 88 -7.54 -1.83 7.65
C PHE A 88 -7.75 -0.42 8.23
N THR A 89 -7.59 0.61 7.40
CA THR A 89 -7.95 1.98 7.79
C THR A 89 -9.44 2.11 8.18
N LEU A 90 -10.33 1.40 7.46
CA LEU A 90 -11.76 1.45 7.71
C LEU A 90 -12.16 0.65 8.97
N ILE A 91 -11.41 -0.42 9.33
CA ILE A 91 -11.54 -1.08 10.64
C ILE A 91 -11.13 -0.10 11.74
N ALA A 92 -9.95 0.50 11.63
CA ALA A 92 -9.41 1.44 12.61
C ALA A 92 -10.26 2.70 12.78
N ALA A 93 -11.13 3.00 11.82
CA ALA A 93 -12.10 4.09 11.85
C ALA A 93 -13.53 3.63 12.19
N GLY A 94 -13.75 2.37 12.54
CA GLY A 94 -15.07 1.85 12.92
C GLY A 94 -16.08 1.71 11.76
N VAL A 95 -15.63 1.85 10.51
CA VAL A 95 -16.49 1.74 9.31
C VAL A 95 -16.70 0.27 8.91
N TYR A 96 -15.66 -0.56 9.04
CA TYR A 96 -15.74 -1.99 8.77
C TYR A 96 -15.57 -2.81 10.04
N ARG A 97 -16.28 -3.94 10.11
CA ARG A 97 -15.99 -5.01 11.08
C ARG A 97 -14.79 -5.83 10.57
N PRO A 98 -13.94 -6.37 11.45
CA PRO A 98 -12.74 -7.13 11.05
C PRO A 98 -13.03 -8.26 10.05
N GLY A 99 -14.10 -9.04 10.24
CA GLY A 99 -14.47 -10.14 9.36
C GLY A 99 -14.87 -9.73 7.93
N GLN A 100 -15.10 -8.44 7.68
CA GLN A 100 -15.48 -7.96 6.35
C GLN A 100 -14.30 -7.76 5.39
N VAL A 101 -13.06 -7.78 5.88
CA VAL A 101 -11.86 -7.44 5.09
C VAL A 101 -11.00 -8.63 4.73
N TYR A 102 -11.40 -9.85 5.07
CA TYR A 102 -10.65 -11.04 4.66
C TYR A 102 -11.56 -12.17 4.20
N ARG A 103 -10.96 -13.13 3.53
CA ARG A 103 -11.51 -14.45 3.17
C ARG A 103 -10.49 -15.52 3.49
N LYS A 104 -10.91 -16.78 3.51
CA LYS A 104 -9.96 -17.89 3.52
C LYS A 104 -9.10 -17.82 2.25
N GLN A 105 -7.80 -17.99 2.38
CA GLN A 105 -6.89 -17.96 1.22
C GLN A 105 -7.28 -19.02 0.19
N ALA A 106 -7.73 -20.20 0.64
CA ALA A 106 -8.20 -21.28 -0.21
C ALA A 106 -9.35 -20.84 -1.15
N ASP A 107 -10.28 -19.99 -0.65
CA ASP A 107 -11.42 -19.52 -1.44
C ASP A 107 -11.02 -18.52 -2.53
N CYS A 108 -9.81 -17.97 -2.42
CA CYS A 108 -9.23 -17.04 -3.40
C CYS A 108 -8.32 -17.73 -4.42
N MET A 109 -7.96 -19.00 -4.20
CA MET A 109 -7.07 -19.74 -5.11
C MET A 109 -7.81 -20.15 -6.40
N PRO A 110 -7.27 -19.80 -7.58
CA PRO A 110 -7.85 -20.22 -8.85
C PRO A 110 -7.75 -21.74 -9.03
N ARG A 111 -8.79 -22.35 -9.57
CA ARG A 111 -8.75 -23.75 -9.97
C ARG A 111 -7.66 -23.98 -11.02
N GLY A 112 -6.91 -25.08 -10.92
CA GLY A 112 -5.80 -25.40 -11.84
C GLY A 112 -4.44 -24.85 -11.40
N VAL A 113 -4.36 -24.16 -10.26
CA VAL A 113 -3.11 -23.74 -9.63
C VAL A 113 -2.73 -24.68 -8.51
N LYS A 114 -1.48 -25.15 -8.50
CA LYS A 114 -0.92 -25.89 -7.38
C LYS A 114 -0.54 -24.92 -6.27
N TRP A 115 -1.32 -24.87 -5.19
CA TRP A 115 -1.00 -24.03 -4.03
C TRP A 115 -0.12 -24.77 -3.03
N VAL A 116 1.08 -24.19 -2.78
CA VAL A 116 2.05 -24.69 -1.80
C VAL A 116 2.01 -23.77 -0.56
N ARG A 117 1.48 -24.27 0.55
CA ARG A 117 1.30 -23.54 1.82
C ARG A 117 2.60 -23.51 2.63
N LYS A 118 3.63 -22.88 2.09
CA LYS A 118 4.95 -22.74 2.72
C LYS A 118 5.52 -21.32 2.51
N THR A 119 6.40 -20.92 3.42
CA THR A 119 7.14 -19.66 3.32
C THR A 119 8.33 -19.84 2.39
N VAL A 120 8.47 -18.97 1.40
CA VAL A 120 9.70 -18.87 0.59
C VAL A 120 10.80 -18.27 1.45
N VAL A 121 11.98 -18.89 1.43
CA VAL A 121 13.15 -18.47 2.19
C VAL A 121 14.34 -18.09 1.30
N ALA A 122 14.38 -18.57 0.05
CA ALA A 122 15.42 -18.19 -0.90
C ALA A 122 14.92 -18.28 -2.35
N VAL A 123 15.52 -17.50 -3.23
CA VAL A 123 15.43 -17.62 -4.68
C VAL A 123 16.86 -17.67 -5.23
N ASP A 124 17.15 -18.67 -6.02
CA ASP A 124 18.40 -18.76 -6.81
C ASP A 124 18.05 -18.50 -8.28
N PRO A 125 18.19 -17.23 -8.74
CA PRO A 125 17.78 -16.87 -10.10
C PRO A 125 18.71 -17.43 -11.18
N ASP A 126 19.96 -17.75 -10.83
CA ASP A 126 20.93 -18.33 -11.79
C ASP A 126 20.62 -19.81 -12.06
N LYS A 127 20.06 -20.53 -11.06
CA LYS A 127 19.61 -21.92 -11.20
C LYS A 127 18.11 -22.06 -11.44
N ASN A 128 17.38 -20.96 -11.54
CA ASN A 128 15.91 -20.94 -11.69
C ASN A 128 15.16 -21.76 -10.61
N ASN A 129 15.50 -21.53 -9.34
CA ASN A 129 14.95 -22.28 -8.22
C ASN A 129 14.37 -21.37 -7.14
N VAL A 130 13.27 -21.81 -6.53
CA VAL A 130 12.70 -21.21 -5.32
C VAL A 130 12.75 -22.23 -4.18
N THR A 131 13.32 -21.87 -3.05
CA THR A 131 13.43 -22.71 -1.86
C THR A 131 12.42 -22.26 -0.79
N VAL A 132 11.76 -23.22 -0.16
CA VAL A 132 10.79 -22.96 0.91
C VAL A 132 11.31 -23.44 2.27
N LYS A 133 10.77 -22.88 3.34
CA LYS A 133 11.06 -23.30 4.71
C LYS A 133 10.81 -24.81 4.86
N GLY A 134 11.79 -25.53 5.37
CA GLY A 134 11.79 -27.00 5.49
C GLY A 134 12.34 -27.72 4.26
N GLY A 135 13.03 -27.02 3.34
CA GLY A 135 13.95 -27.62 2.33
C GLY A 135 13.34 -28.04 1.00
N GLY A 136 12.09 -27.76 0.70
CA GLY A 136 11.53 -28.00 -0.64
C GLY A 136 12.04 -27.02 -1.66
N VAL A 137 12.46 -27.53 -2.85
CA VAL A 137 12.94 -26.74 -3.99
C VAL A 137 11.96 -26.84 -5.15
N PHE A 138 11.62 -25.70 -5.75
CA PHE A 138 10.69 -25.58 -6.86
C PHE A 138 11.40 -24.97 -8.07
N PRO A 139 11.78 -25.78 -9.07
CA PRO A 139 12.37 -25.27 -10.31
C PRO A 139 11.32 -24.60 -11.17
N TYR A 140 11.71 -23.56 -11.91
CA TYR A 140 10.84 -22.82 -12.80
C TYR A 140 11.51 -22.54 -14.16
N ASP A 141 10.69 -22.41 -15.19
CA ASP A 141 11.08 -21.78 -16.45
C ASP A 141 10.88 -20.26 -16.31
N PHE A 142 9.79 -19.84 -15.67
CA PHE A 142 9.47 -18.44 -15.41
C PHE A 142 9.04 -18.20 -13.95
N LEU A 143 9.47 -17.09 -13.39
CA LEU A 143 9.14 -16.67 -12.03
C LEU A 143 8.26 -15.42 -12.04
N VAL A 144 7.16 -15.45 -11.30
CA VAL A 144 6.35 -14.27 -10.97
C VAL A 144 6.61 -13.90 -9.51
N LEU A 145 7.35 -12.83 -9.30
CA LEU A 145 7.77 -12.38 -7.98
C LEU A 145 6.77 -11.33 -7.43
N THR A 146 5.93 -11.74 -6.50
CA THR A 146 4.84 -10.94 -5.91
C THR A 146 4.71 -11.09 -4.38
N PRO A 147 5.82 -11.19 -3.62
CA PRO A 147 5.76 -11.45 -2.19
C PRO A 147 5.24 -10.25 -1.38
N GLY A 148 4.98 -9.12 -2.04
CA GLY A 148 4.65 -7.88 -1.36
C GLY A 148 5.87 -7.19 -0.76
N LEU A 149 5.75 -6.70 0.46
CA LEU A 149 6.81 -6.03 1.20
C LEU A 149 6.87 -6.52 2.64
N GLN A 150 8.01 -6.25 3.29
CA GLN A 150 8.28 -6.52 4.69
C GLN A 150 8.03 -5.26 5.53
N LEU A 151 7.40 -5.45 6.69
CA LEU A 151 7.19 -4.43 7.70
C LEU A 151 8.28 -4.58 8.77
N ASN A 152 9.22 -3.64 8.82
CA ASN A 152 10.40 -3.71 9.67
C ASN A 152 10.13 -3.00 11.01
N TRP A 153 9.36 -3.66 11.88
CA TRP A 153 8.97 -3.11 13.18
C TRP A 153 10.18 -2.79 14.07
N GLU A 154 11.20 -3.65 14.02
CA GLU A 154 12.43 -3.57 14.78
C GLU A 154 13.31 -2.36 14.42
N LYS A 155 13.10 -1.73 13.28
CA LYS A 155 13.79 -0.50 12.86
C LYS A 155 13.30 0.77 13.57
N VAL A 156 12.28 0.65 14.40
CA VAL A 156 11.82 1.69 15.31
C VAL A 156 12.06 1.17 16.73
N GLU A 157 12.97 1.80 17.48
CA GLU A 157 13.31 1.40 18.83
C GLU A 157 12.06 1.32 19.73
N GLY A 158 11.88 0.22 20.46
CA GLY A 158 10.73 -0.01 21.32
C GLY A 158 9.44 -0.44 20.62
N LEU A 159 9.43 -0.54 19.27
CA LEU A 159 8.27 -0.95 18.49
C LEU A 159 8.34 -2.43 18.08
N SER A 160 7.24 -3.13 18.24
CA SER A 160 7.04 -4.50 17.76
C SER A 160 5.55 -4.78 17.60
N LEU A 161 5.18 -5.89 16.99
CA LEU A 161 3.78 -6.33 16.95
C LEU A 161 3.20 -6.54 18.36
N LYS A 162 4.04 -6.92 19.33
CA LYS A 162 3.61 -7.12 20.73
C LYS A 162 3.33 -5.81 21.45
N THR A 163 4.02 -4.72 21.08
CA THR A 163 3.83 -3.40 21.72
C THR A 163 2.67 -2.61 21.13
N LEU A 164 2.10 -3.05 20.01
CA LEU A 164 0.89 -2.43 19.45
C LEU A 164 -0.30 -2.55 20.42
N GLY A 165 -0.87 -1.41 20.78
CA GLY A 165 -1.92 -1.24 21.79
C GLY A 165 -1.40 -0.94 23.20
N GLN A 166 -0.09 -1.13 23.48
CA GLN A 166 0.51 -0.74 24.75
C GLN A 166 0.82 0.77 24.72
N GLY A 167 0.61 1.45 25.85
CA GLY A 167 0.86 2.88 25.97
C GLY A 167 0.15 3.75 24.92
N ASN A 168 -0.92 3.25 24.29
CA ASN A 168 -1.63 3.90 23.18
C ASN A 168 -0.82 4.06 21.88
N VAL A 169 0.10 3.13 21.62
CA VAL A 169 0.82 3.03 20.32
C VAL A 169 0.06 2.14 19.35
N HIS A 170 -0.26 2.64 18.18
CA HIS A 170 -1.12 1.97 17.21
C HIS A 170 -0.54 2.01 15.79
N SER A 171 -0.94 1.04 14.97
CA SER A 171 -0.65 1.03 13.53
C SER A 171 -1.74 0.34 12.75
N ILE A 172 -2.12 0.94 11.61
CA ILE A 172 -3.08 0.36 10.67
C ILE A 172 -2.39 -0.52 9.61
N TYR A 173 -1.09 -0.76 9.72
CA TYR A 173 -0.34 -1.58 8.78
C TYR A 173 -0.36 -3.07 9.11
N ASP A 174 -0.89 -3.43 10.28
CA ASP A 174 -1.18 -4.79 10.72
C ASP A 174 -2.69 -4.98 10.96
N PHE A 175 -3.20 -6.19 10.71
CA PHE A 175 -4.63 -6.49 10.86
C PHE A 175 -5.09 -6.41 12.33
N GLU A 176 -4.34 -7.05 13.23
CA GLU A 176 -4.67 -7.03 14.67
C GLU A 176 -4.44 -5.64 15.26
N GLY A 177 -3.40 -4.92 14.80
CA GLY A 177 -3.14 -3.52 15.12
C GLY A 177 -4.30 -2.61 14.73
N SER A 178 -4.87 -2.82 13.53
CA SER A 178 -6.01 -2.01 13.05
C SER A 178 -7.26 -2.19 13.91
N GLN A 179 -7.49 -3.38 14.48
CA GLN A 179 -8.62 -3.65 15.37
C GLN A 179 -8.46 -2.95 16.72
N LYS A 180 -7.24 -2.92 17.27
CA LYS A 180 -6.92 -2.23 18.52
C LYS A 180 -7.03 -0.72 18.39
N THR A 181 -6.86 -0.18 17.18
CA THR A 181 -6.82 1.27 16.92
C THR A 181 -8.19 1.94 17.12
N TRP A 182 -9.30 1.31 16.70
CA TRP A 182 -10.63 1.92 16.79
C TRP A 182 -11.05 2.25 18.22
N PRO A 183 -11.07 1.29 19.18
CA PRO A 183 -11.43 1.60 20.56
C PRO A 183 -10.47 2.62 21.21
N ALA A 184 -9.20 2.61 20.83
CA ALA A 184 -8.24 3.58 21.34
C ALA A 184 -8.50 5.00 20.83
N ILE A 185 -8.88 5.18 19.55
CA ILE A 185 -9.31 6.49 19.02
C ILE A 185 -10.54 6.99 19.76
N GLN A 186 -11.54 6.14 20.02
CA GLN A 186 -12.73 6.51 20.76
C GLN A 186 -12.40 6.96 22.21
N ALA A 187 -11.52 6.23 22.88
CA ALA A 187 -11.06 6.57 24.23
C ALA A 187 -10.28 7.89 24.23
N PHE A 188 -9.38 8.07 23.26
CA PHE A 188 -8.62 9.30 23.09
C PHE A 188 -9.52 10.52 22.86
N VAL A 189 -10.46 10.43 21.93
CA VAL A 189 -11.40 11.52 21.65
C VAL A 189 -12.25 11.88 22.87
N LYS A 190 -12.66 10.88 23.67
CA LYS A 190 -13.42 11.09 24.90
C LYS A 190 -12.57 11.74 26.00
N LYS A 191 -11.33 11.30 26.17
CA LYS A 191 -10.41 11.77 27.22
C LYS A 191 -9.81 13.14 26.89
N GLY A 192 -9.49 13.37 25.62
CA GLY A 192 -8.69 14.50 25.18
C GLY A 192 -7.17 14.21 25.28
N GLY A 193 -6.37 15.24 25.02
CA GLY A 193 -4.93 15.18 25.05
C GLY A 193 -4.28 15.34 23.69
N ARG A 194 -3.07 14.84 23.52
CA ARG A 194 -2.27 14.98 22.30
C ARG A 194 -2.23 13.70 21.49
N GLY A 195 -2.74 13.76 20.25
CA GLY A 195 -2.64 12.68 19.25
C GLY A 195 -1.54 12.97 18.25
N ILE A 196 -0.57 12.07 18.15
CA ILE A 196 0.53 12.16 17.17
C ILE A 196 0.32 11.10 16.11
N PHE A 197 0.38 11.52 14.84
CA PHE A 197 0.31 10.67 13.65
C PHE A 197 1.59 10.85 12.85
N THR A 198 2.14 9.73 12.33
CA THR A 198 3.39 9.78 11.57
C THR A 198 3.29 9.00 10.28
N ASP A 199 4.18 9.30 9.34
CA ASP A 199 4.62 8.36 8.31
C ASP A 199 6.04 7.85 8.63
N THR A 200 6.71 7.26 7.63
CA THR A 200 8.08 6.75 7.79
C THR A 200 8.99 7.20 6.65
N TYR A 201 10.28 7.05 6.82
CA TYR A 201 11.33 7.50 5.88
C TYR A 201 11.52 6.58 4.66
N THR A 202 10.86 5.42 4.62
CA THR A 202 10.87 4.51 3.47
C THR A 202 9.61 4.68 2.62
N LYS A 203 9.58 4.11 1.41
CA LYS A 203 8.34 4.05 0.63
C LYS A 203 7.29 3.21 1.36
N LEU A 204 6.11 3.76 1.56
CA LEU A 204 4.97 3.09 2.18
C LEU A 204 4.05 2.44 1.13
N LYS A 205 3.54 1.24 1.43
CA LYS A 205 2.31 0.80 0.76
C LYS A 205 1.19 1.76 1.16
N CYS A 206 0.53 2.36 0.15
CA CYS A 206 -0.49 3.40 0.35
C CYS A 206 0.00 4.56 1.25
N GLY A 207 0.91 5.40 0.77
CA GLY A 207 1.47 6.55 1.50
C GLY A 207 0.44 7.56 2.06
N GLY A 208 -0.80 7.52 1.56
CA GLY A 208 -1.93 8.27 2.13
C GLY A 208 -2.60 7.61 3.35
N ALA A 209 -2.25 6.35 3.71
CA ALA A 209 -2.97 5.65 4.78
C ALA A 209 -2.81 6.31 6.16
N PRO A 210 -1.62 6.78 6.59
CA PRO A 210 -1.48 7.51 7.86
C PRO A 210 -2.27 8.81 7.89
N LYS A 211 -2.36 9.51 6.76
CA LYS A 211 -3.14 10.74 6.61
C LYS A 211 -4.63 10.51 6.79
N LYS A 212 -5.15 9.39 6.28
CA LYS A 212 -6.55 8.99 6.44
C LYS A 212 -6.93 8.81 7.90
N ILE A 213 -6.13 8.05 8.66
CA ILE A 213 -6.45 7.78 10.07
C ILE A 213 -6.32 9.04 10.93
N CYS A 214 -5.38 9.93 10.60
CA CYS A 214 -5.25 11.24 11.22
C CYS A 214 -6.53 12.07 11.01
N LEU A 215 -6.96 12.25 9.77
CA LEU A 215 -8.13 13.06 9.42
C LEU A 215 -9.46 12.45 9.90
N LEU A 216 -9.57 11.11 9.92
CA LEU A 216 -10.72 10.42 10.48
C LEU A 216 -10.81 10.59 12.01
N THR A 217 -9.67 10.60 12.71
CA THR A 217 -9.62 10.87 14.15
C THR A 217 -9.99 12.31 14.44
N GLU A 218 -9.48 13.26 13.65
CA GLU A 218 -9.86 14.67 13.74
C GLU A 218 -11.38 14.87 13.55
N HIS A 219 -11.92 14.29 12.48
CA HIS A 219 -13.37 14.38 12.21
C HIS A 219 -14.20 13.78 13.34
N LEU A 220 -13.78 12.64 13.91
CA LEU A 220 -14.47 12.03 15.04
C LEU A 220 -14.48 12.96 16.24
N ALA A 221 -13.35 13.61 16.56
CA ALA A 221 -13.26 14.58 17.65
C ALA A 221 -14.18 15.79 17.42
N ARG A 222 -14.21 16.33 16.20
CA ARG A 222 -15.10 17.43 15.80
C ARG A 222 -16.58 17.04 15.92
N LYS A 223 -16.94 15.86 15.42
CA LYS A 223 -18.31 15.33 15.49
C LYS A 223 -18.78 15.03 16.89
N ALA A 224 -17.87 14.65 17.79
CA ALA A 224 -18.15 14.44 19.20
C ALA A 224 -18.21 15.75 20.02
N GLY A 225 -17.98 16.93 19.43
CA GLY A 225 -17.87 18.21 20.12
C GLY A 225 -16.62 18.30 21.02
N ALA A 226 -15.63 17.43 20.81
CA ALA A 226 -14.44 17.32 21.66
C ALA A 226 -13.17 17.89 20.98
N ARG A 227 -13.30 18.53 19.80
CA ARG A 227 -12.15 18.95 19.02
C ARG A 227 -11.19 19.90 19.76
N GLN A 228 -11.72 20.77 20.61
CA GLN A 228 -10.95 21.70 21.43
C GLN A 228 -10.14 20.99 22.54
N ASN A 229 -10.53 19.78 22.91
CA ASN A 229 -9.87 19.00 23.96
C ASN A 229 -8.73 18.11 23.41
N VAL A 230 -8.57 18.03 22.08
CA VAL A 230 -7.54 17.21 21.44
C VAL A 230 -6.61 18.07 20.59
N LYS A 231 -5.33 17.96 20.83
CA LYS A 231 -4.30 18.47 19.93
C LYS A 231 -3.89 17.35 18.96
N ILE A 232 -3.89 17.61 17.65
CA ILE A 232 -3.52 16.62 16.64
C ILE A 232 -2.33 17.14 15.85
N ASP A 233 -1.25 16.37 15.84
CA ASP A 233 -0.02 16.68 15.12
C ASP A 233 0.32 15.55 14.14
N TYR A 234 0.76 15.90 12.93
CA TYR A 234 1.24 14.98 11.91
C TYR A 234 2.72 15.21 11.63
N PHE A 235 3.56 14.22 11.87
CA PHE A 235 5.00 14.26 11.61
C PHE A 235 5.33 13.42 10.38
N SER A 236 6.00 14.02 9.40
CA SER A 236 6.35 13.37 8.13
C SER A 236 7.85 13.36 7.89
N ALA A 237 8.37 12.22 7.46
CA ALA A 237 9.75 12.11 7.00
C ALA A 237 9.96 12.74 5.61
N SER A 238 8.88 13.06 4.91
CA SER A 238 8.90 13.65 3.58
C SER A 238 9.11 15.17 3.63
N LYS A 239 9.51 15.75 2.49
CA LYS A 239 9.63 17.20 2.30
C LYS A 239 8.27 17.89 2.03
N GLU A 240 7.23 17.11 1.75
CA GLU A 240 5.89 17.55 1.41
C GLU A 240 4.87 16.69 2.14
N LEU A 241 3.70 17.23 2.43
CA LEU A 241 2.62 16.46 3.06
C LEU A 241 2.14 15.32 2.16
N TYR A 242 2.13 15.53 0.83
CA TYR A 242 1.83 14.51 -0.16
C TYR A 242 2.65 14.74 -1.44
N ASP A 243 3.17 13.66 -2.05
CA ASP A 243 4.12 13.72 -3.17
C ASP A 243 3.47 13.83 -4.57
N VAL A 244 2.20 14.26 -4.64
CA VAL A 244 1.48 14.47 -5.90
C VAL A 244 1.02 15.93 -5.99
N PRO A 245 1.73 16.77 -6.75
CA PRO A 245 1.55 18.24 -6.74
C PRO A 245 0.11 18.72 -6.98
N TYR A 246 -0.66 18.00 -7.78
CA TYR A 246 -2.05 18.35 -8.04
C TYR A 246 -2.96 18.27 -6.80
N PHE A 247 -2.69 17.33 -5.89
CA PHE A 247 -3.53 17.09 -4.71
C PHE A 247 -2.96 17.68 -3.43
N THR A 248 -1.66 17.98 -3.41
CA THR A 248 -0.96 18.45 -2.21
C THR A 248 -1.54 19.75 -1.66
N PRO A 249 -1.81 20.81 -2.47
CA PRO A 249 -2.35 22.06 -1.96
C PRO A 249 -3.69 21.89 -1.24
N ARG A 250 -4.61 21.08 -1.80
CA ARG A 250 -5.91 20.85 -1.14
C ARG A 250 -5.75 20.10 0.18
N LEU A 251 -4.84 19.13 0.23
CA LEU A 251 -4.58 18.40 1.46
C LEU A 251 -3.98 19.30 2.56
N GLU A 252 -3.08 20.20 2.20
CA GLU A 252 -2.50 21.20 3.11
C GLU A 252 -3.56 22.16 3.63
N GLU A 253 -4.46 22.66 2.74
CA GLU A 253 -5.63 23.44 3.14
C GLU A 253 -6.48 22.72 4.18
N ILE A 254 -6.82 21.44 3.95
CA ILE A 254 -7.63 20.63 4.87
C ILE A 254 -6.95 20.50 6.24
N TYR A 255 -5.64 20.28 6.28
CA TYR A 255 -4.90 20.20 7.54
C TYR A 255 -4.92 21.52 8.30
N LYS A 256 -4.75 22.64 7.58
CA LYS A 256 -4.83 23.99 8.15
C LYS A 256 -6.23 24.33 8.65
N GLU A 257 -7.28 24.13 7.81
CA GLU A 257 -8.69 24.36 8.15
C GLU A 257 -9.12 23.60 9.42
N ARG A 258 -8.53 22.40 9.62
CA ARG A 258 -8.87 21.52 10.74
C ARG A 258 -7.92 21.66 11.94
N ASN A 259 -7.03 22.63 11.89
CA ASN A 259 -6.04 22.89 12.95
C ASN A 259 -5.24 21.63 13.31
N VAL A 260 -4.76 20.90 12.30
CA VAL A 260 -3.83 19.77 12.46
C VAL A 260 -2.41 20.27 12.22
N GLY A 261 -1.56 20.15 13.26
CA GLY A 261 -0.15 20.54 13.16
C GLY A 261 0.61 19.65 12.17
N VAL A 262 1.48 20.23 11.34
CA VAL A 262 2.30 19.48 10.38
C VAL A 262 3.77 19.81 10.58
N SER A 263 4.59 18.76 10.75
CA SER A 263 6.05 18.86 10.81
C SER A 263 6.68 17.95 9.76
N LEU A 264 7.36 18.54 8.80
CA LEU A 264 8.04 17.85 7.71
C LEU A 264 9.51 17.60 8.03
N HIS A 265 10.15 16.69 7.29
CA HIS A 265 11.54 16.27 7.50
C HIS A 265 11.81 15.69 8.90
N VAL A 266 10.82 14.99 9.48
CA VAL A 266 10.91 14.39 10.80
C VAL A 266 10.79 12.88 10.70
N ARG A 267 11.81 12.16 11.17
CA ARG A 267 11.85 10.69 11.19
C ARG A 267 11.63 10.18 12.60
N VAL A 268 10.75 9.20 12.73
CA VAL A 268 10.61 8.44 13.98
C VAL A 268 11.89 7.62 14.20
N LYS A 269 12.49 7.74 15.38
CA LYS A 269 13.61 6.95 15.85
C LYS A 269 13.14 5.80 16.73
N GLY A 270 12.26 6.08 17.68
CA GLY A 270 11.80 5.09 18.65
C GLY A 270 10.60 5.54 19.44
N VAL A 271 10.11 4.66 20.32
CA VAL A 271 8.98 4.90 21.20
C VAL A 271 9.20 4.24 22.55
N ASP A 272 8.86 4.97 23.63
CA ASP A 272 8.70 4.44 24.97
C ASP A 272 7.21 4.36 25.29
N THR A 273 6.68 3.14 25.31
CA THR A 273 5.25 2.89 25.55
C THR A 273 4.85 3.09 27.02
N GLN A 274 5.77 3.01 27.96
CA GLN A 274 5.49 3.21 29.38
C GLN A 274 5.49 4.71 29.72
N ALA A 275 6.53 5.43 29.31
CA ALA A 275 6.62 6.87 29.49
C ALA A 275 5.73 7.67 28.53
N LYS A 276 5.12 7.02 27.50
CA LYS A 276 4.36 7.64 26.42
C LYS A 276 5.13 8.75 25.70
N LYS A 277 6.36 8.44 25.33
CA LYS A 277 7.26 9.32 24.60
C LYS A 277 7.58 8.74 23.23
N VAL A 278 7.60 9.62 22.22
CA VAL A 278 8.10 9.27 20.90
C VAL A 278 9.37 10.07 20.60
N PHE A 279 10.40 9.38 20.14
CA PHE A 279 11.70 9.94 19.82
C PHE A 279 11.80 10.18 18.32
N PHE A 280 12.20 11.38 17.95
CA PHE A 280 12.31 11.83 16.57
C PHE A 280 13.72 12.31 16.26
N ASN A 281 14.04 12.32 14.97
CA ASN A 281 15.15 13.06 14.40
C ASN A 281 14.59 14.05 13.35
N LYS A 282 14.84 15.35 13.54
CA LYS A 282 14.67 16.33 12.48
C LYS A 282 15.83 16.20 11.51
N VAL A 283 15.53 16.09 10.22
CA VAL A 283 16.52 15.86 9.17
C VAL A 283 16.68 17.12 8.34
N GLU A 284 17.87 17.69 8.36
CA GLU A 284 18.20 18.90 7.62
C GLU A 284 19.39 18.63 6.70
N LYS A 285 19.37 19.21 5.51
CA LYS A 285 20.52 19.24 4.60
C LYS A 285 21.20 20.58 4.75
N ILE A 286 22.43 20.56 5.20
CA ILE A 286 23.26 21.76 5.32
C ILE A 286 24.39 21.72 4.29
N LYS A 287 24.70 22.88 3.73
CA LYS A 287 25.87 23.04 2.85
C LYS A 287 27.08 23.36 3.72
N LYS A 288 28.13 22.55 3.59
CA LYS A 288 29.43 22.81 4.23
C LYS A 288 30.52 22.94 3.17
N GLU A 289 31.43 23.88 3.35
CA GLU A 289 32.65 23.93 2.58
C GLU A 289 33.68 22.96 3.16
N ARG A 290 34.26 22.13 2.31
CA ARG A 290 35.38 21.25 2.62
C ARG A 290 36.44 21.37 1.54
N ALA A 291 37.71 21.15 1.89
CA ALA A 291 38.74 21.00 0.87
C ALA A 291 38.52 19.71 0.07
N ASP A 292 38.55 19.81 -1.26
CA ASP A 292 38.56 18.65 -2.14
C ASP A 292 39.82 17.80 -1.86
N PRO A 293 39.66 16.51 -1.49
CA PRO A 293 40.81 15.65 -1.14
C PRO A 293 41.84 15.50 -2.27
N ARG A 294 41.46 15.77 -3.53
CA ARG A 294 42.32 15.61 -4.71
C ARG A 294 43.01 16.91 -5.11
N THR A 295 42.35 18.04 -4.94
CA THR A 295 42.80 19.34 -5.48
C THR A 295 43.14 20.38 -4.41
N GLY A 296 42.75 20.13 -3.14
CA GLY A 296 42.86 21.06 -2.02
C GLY A 296 41.95 22.31 -2.15
N LYS A 297 41.19 22.44 -3.22
CA LYS A 297 40.29 23.60 -3.43
C LYS A 297 39.00 23.44 -2.64
N PRO A 298 38.39 24.56 -2.18
CA PRO A 298 37.10 24.50 -1.49
C PRO A 298 36.01 23.97 -2.41
N ILE A 299 35.29 22.94 -1.93
CA ILE A 299 34.08 22.39 -2.57
C ILE A 299 32.92 22.48 -1.57
N THR A 300 31.74 22.77 -2.09
CA THR A 300 30.52 22.72 -1.26
C THR A 300 29.95 21.30 -1.29
N VAL A 301 29.85 20.68 -0.12
CA VAL A 301 29.21 19.36 0.04
C VAL A 301 27.91 19.49 0.82
N GLU A 302 26.89 18.74 0.42
CA GLU A 302 25.67 18.60 1.22
C GLU A 302 25.89 17.54 2.30
N GLU A 303 25.71 17.94 3.57
CA GLU A 303 25.71 17.03 4.71
C GLU A 303 24.32 16.92 5.30
N THR A 304 23.89 15.68 5.60
CA THR A 304 22.63 15.43 6.28
C THR A 304 22.86 15.45 7.80
N VAL A 305 22.24 16.41 8.48
CA VAL A 305 22.27 16.54 9.94
C VAL A 305 20.96 16.00 10.52
N MET A 306 21.06 15.24 11.58
CA MET A 306 19.91 14.71 12.32
C MET A 306 19.92 15.28 13.73
N THR A 307 18.93 16.11 14.06
CA THR A 307 18.77 16.69 15.39
C THR A 307 17.71 15.93 16.17
N PRO A 308 18.05 15.22 17.24
CA PRO A 308 17.09 14.46 18.03
C PRO A 308 16.20 15.38 18.87
N PHE A 309 14.93 14.99 19.01
CA PHE A 309 13.98 15.60 19.94
C PHE A 309 12.93 14.57 20.37
N THR A 310 12.19 14.90 21.41
CA THR A 310 11.21 14.01 22.03
C THR A 310 9.87 14.72 22.18
N GLU A 311 8.77 13.98 21.97
CA GLU A 311 7.42 14.47 22.16
C GLU A 311 6.61 13.52 23.04
N ASP A 312 5.77 14.08 23.91
CA ASP A 312 4.80 13.33 24.69
C ASP A 312 3.51 13.13 23.87
N TYR A 313 2.84 12.00 24.07
CA TYR A 313 1.57 11.69 23.40
C TYR A 313 0.58 11.01 24.34
N ASP A 314 -0.72 11.23 24.07
CA ASP A 314 -1.83 10.44 24.64
C ASP A 314 -2.31 9.36 23.65
N PHE A 315 -2.15 9.58 22.36
CA PHE A 315 -2.39 8.63 21.28
C PHE A 315 -1.30 8.75 20.22
N LEU A 316 -0.72 7.64 19.81
CA LEU A 316 0.32 7.59 18.76
C LEU A 316 -0.05 6.60 17.67
N HIS A 317 -0.11 7.07 16.42
CA HIS A 317 -0.16 6.21 15.25
C HIS A 317 1.15 6.31 14.48
N LEU A 318 1.81 5.17 14.24
CA LEU A 318 3.03 5.12 13.47
C LEU A 318 3.10 3.86 12.58
N PRO A 319 3.53 3.99 11.31
CA PRO A 319 3.88 2.87 10.45
C PRO A 319 5.35 2.49 10.66
N PRO A 320 5.71 1.19 10.57
CA PRO A 320 7.11 0.79 10.53
C PRO A 320 7.74 1.14 9.19
N PRO A 321 9.06 1.28 9.09
CA PRO A 321 9.78 1.27 7.82
C PRO A 321 9.50 0.00 7.01
N GLN A 322 9.54 0.12 5.69
CA GLN A 322 9.17 -0.97 4.76
C GLN A 322 10.30 -1.22 3.76
N SER A 323 10.48 -2.47 3.37
CA SER A 323 11.47 -2.91 2.39
C SER A 323 10.93 -4.10 1.59
N VAL A 324 11.70 -4.61 0.63
CA VAL A 324 11.44 -5.97 0.12
C VAL A 324 11.66 -6.99 1.23
N PRO A 325 11.05 -8.19 1.15
CA PRO A 325 11.44 -9.32 1.97
C PRO A 325 12.93 -9.66 1.83
N ASP A 326 13.59 -10.06 2.92
CA ASP A 326 15.04 -10.26 2.95
C ASP A 326 15.54 -11.24 1.88
N PHE A 327 14.82 -12.32 1.61
CA PHE A 327 15.20 -13.29 0.57
C PHE A 327 15.28 -12.65 -0.84
N VAL A 328 14.56 -11.56 -1.12
CA VAL A 328 14.65 -10.83 -2.42
C VAL A 328 15.95 -10.05 -2.50
N ARG A 329 16.35 -9.45 -1.38
CA ARG A 329 17.64 -8.74 -1.25
C ARG A 329 18.80 -9.74 -1.38
N GLU A 330 18.74 -10.84 -0.63
CA GLU A 330 19.75 -11.88 -0.60
C GLU A 330 19.94 -12.58 -1.94
N ALA A 331 18.87 -12.71 -2.72
CA ALA A 331 18.89 -13.24 -4.09
C ALA A 331 19.49 -12.26 -5.12
N GLY A 332 19.87 -11.04 -4.74
CA GLY A 332 20.37 -10.03 -5.67
C GLY A 332 19.35 -9.57 -6.71
N LEU A 333 18.04 -9.70 -6.42
CA LEU A 333 16.95 -9.30 -7.31
C LEU A 333 16.55 -7.82 -7.16
N GLY A 334 17.11 -7.12 -6.17
CA GLY A 334 16.82 -5.71 -5.89
C GLY A 334 17.84 -4.77 -6.53
N TRP A 335 17.45 -3.49 -6.60
CA TRP A 335 18.38 -2.42 -6.92
C TRP A 335 19.51 -2.38 -5.87
N SER A 336 20.76 -2.34 -6.32
CA SER A 336 21.95 -2.20 -5.48
C SER A 336 22.42 -0.74 -5.36
N GLU A 337 21.98 0.13 -6.26
CA GLU A 337 22.37 1.54 -6.34
C GLU A 337 21.17 2.47 -6.52
N GLY A 338 21.36 3.75 -6.25
CA GLY A 338 20.35 4.79 -6.42
C GLY A 338 19.26 4.80 -5.34
N LYS A 339 18.19 5.54 -5.61
CA LYS A 339 17.12 5.83 -4.62
C LYS A 339 16.31 4.61 -4.17
N LEU A 340 16.40 3.49 -4.87
CA LEU A 340 15.62 2.27 -4.59
C LEU A 340 16.47 1.19 -3.89
N ALA A 341 17.76 1.42 -3.73
CA ALA A 341 18.71 0.46 -3.17
C ALA A 341 18.56 0.26 -1.67
N ALA A 342 18.25 1.30 -0.92
CA ALA A 342 18.17 1.22 0.55
C ALA A 342 17.16 0.15 1.03
N GLU A 343 16.01 0.06 0.35
CA GLU A 343 14.99 -0.96 0.61
C GLU A 343 15.12 -2.16 -0.33
N ALA A 344 16.08 -2.16 -1.28
CA ALA A 344 16.35 -3.19 -2.28
C ALA A 344 15.13 -3.57 -3.15
N TRP A 345 14.29 -2.59 -3.53
CA TRP A 345 13.13 -2.86 -4.39
C TRP A 345 13.54 -3.59 -5.67
N ALA A 346 12.74 -4.59 -6.10
CA ALA A 346 13.08 -5.45 -7.23
C ALA A 346 13.42 -4.65 -8.50
N MET A 347 14.54 -5.01 -9.14
CA MET A 347 15.12 -4.29 -10.29
C MET A 347 14.38 -4.63 -11.58
N VAL A 348 13.35 -3.87 -11.91
CA VAL A 348 12.49 -4.10 -13.09
C VAL A 348 12.50 -2.93 -14.05
N ASP A 349 12.26 -3.21 -15.33
CA ASP A 349 11.82 -2.19 -16.27
C ASP A 349 10.44 -1.67 -15.84
N LYS A 350 10.33 -0.36 -15.65
CA LYS A 350 9.13 0.26 -15.09
C LYS A 350 7.89 0.12 -15.96
N THR A 351 8.07 -0.14 -17.27
CA THR A 351 7.00 -0.26 -18.25
C THR A 351 6.57 -1.70 -18.46
N THR A 352 7.51 -2.61 -18.67
CA THR A 352 7.21 -4.02 -18.96
C THR A 352 7.05 -4.89 -17.71
N LEU A 353 7.59 -4.45 -16.57
CA LEU A 353 7.62 -5.18 -15.29
C LEU A 353 8.50 -6.43 -15.32
N VAL A 354 9.33 -6.59 -16.35
CA VAL A 354 10.32 -7.66 -16.47
C VAL A 354 11.57 -7.25 -15.71
N HIS A 355 12.20 -8.20 -15.03
CA HIS A 355 13.45 -7.98 -14.30
C HIS A 355 14.60 -7.67 -15.26
N LEU A 356 15.38 -6.61 -14.98
CA LEU A 356 16.39 -6.10 -15.91
C LEU A 356 17.56 -7.07 -16.14
N LYS A 357 17.92 -7.89 -15.13
CA LYS A 357 19.00 -8.87 -15.24
C LYS A 357 18.50 -10.26 -15.65
N TYR A 358 17.28 -10.64 -15.23
CA TYR A 358 16.73 -11.99 -15.43
C TYR A 358 15.43 -11.90 -16.25
N PRO A 359 15.48 -12.07 -17.58
CA PRO A 359 14.32 -11.85 -18.45
C PRO A 359 13.17 -12.86 -18.25
N ASN A 360 13.42 -13.95 -17.57
CA ASN A 360 12.41 -14.95 -17.20
C ASN A 360 11.74 -14.65 -15.84
N ILE A 361 12.01 -13.50 -15.22
CA ILE A 361 11.40 -13.05 -13.95
C ILE A 361 10.55 -11.81 -14.20
N VAL A 362 9.28 -11.86 -13.79
CA VAL A 362 8.37 -10.72 -13.81
C VAL A 362 8.04 -10.33 -12.37
N CYS A 363 8.23 -9.04 -12.01
CA CYS A 363 7.99 -8.56 -10.66
C CYS A 363 6.93 -7.47 -10.67
N LEU A 364 5.90 -7.59 -9.83
CA LEU A 364 4.83 -6.61 -9.72
C LEU A 364 4.24 -6.53 -8.32
N GLY A 365 3.44 -5.50 -8.09
CA GLY A 365 2.93 -5.17 -6.76
C GLY A 365 3.96 -4.45 -5.91
N ASP A 366 3.87 -4.64 -4.58
CA ASP A 366 4.67 -3.83 -3.66
C ASP A 366 6.17 -4.12 -3.72
N VAL A 367 6.60 -5.30 -4.19
CA VAL A 367 8.00 -5.66 -4.36
C VAL A 367 8.69 -4.86 -5.47
N ALA A 368 7.95 -4.45 -6.52
CA ALA A 368 8.52 -3.83 -7.71
C ALA A 368 9.16 -2.46 -7.41
N GLY A 369 10.39 -2.27 -7.89
CA GLY A 369 11.16 -1.04 -7.80
C GLY A 369 10.78 -0.04 -8.88
N ILE A 370 9.57 0.48 -8.85
CA ILE A 370 9.04 1.43 -9.82
C ILE A 370 8.66 2.77 -9.15
N PRO A 371 8.73 3.91 -9.88
CA PRO A 371 8.54 5.24 -9.31
C PRO A 371 7.06 5.62 -9.16
N THR A 372 6.22 4.74 -8.67
CA THR A 372 4.81 5.01 -8.36
C THR A 372 4.43 4.52 -6.97
N SER A 373 3.20 4.79 -6.54
CA SER A 373 2.70 4.35 -5.24
C SER A 373 2.37 2.86 -5.23
N LYS A 374 2.72 2.19 -4.13
CA LYS A 374 2.44 0.77 -3.88
C LYS A 374 0.98 0.62 -3.41
N THR A 375 0.08 0.36 -4.35
CA THR A 375 -1.38 0.30 -4.11
C THR A 375 -2.04 -0.85 -4.85
N GLY A 376 -3.19 -1.33 -4.34
CA GLY A 376 -3.99 -2.33 -5.03
C GLY A 376 -4.51 -1.84 -6.39
N ALA A 377 -4.75 -0.54 -6.56
CA ALA A 377 -5.13 0.05 -7.84
C ALA A 377 -4.00 -0.03 -8.87
N ALA A 378 -2.74 0.19 -8.46
CA ALA A 378 -1.58 -0.03 -9.32
C ALA A 378 -1.49 -1.50 -9.76
N VAL A 379 -1.62 -2.44 -8.83
CA VAL A 379 -1.61 -3.89 -9.13
C VAL A 379 -2.67 -4.26 -10.16
N ARG A 380 -3.89 -3.68 -10.07
CA ARG A 380 -4.97 -3.92 -11.03
C ARG A 380 -4.57 -3.64 -12.48
N LEU A 381 -3.76 -2.60 -12.73
CA LEU A 381 -3.26 -2.27 -14.07
C LEU A 381 -1.90 -2.89 -14.41
N GLN A 382 -1.10 -3.24 -13.40
CA GLN A 382 0.15 -3.98 -13.62
C GLN A 382 -0.11 -5.42 -14.10
N VAL A 383 -1.09 -6.11 -13.52
CA VAL A 383 -1.38 -7.52 -13.84
C VAL A 383 -1.67 -7.75 -15.33
N PRO A 384 -2.52 -6.98 -16.03
CA PRO A 384 -2.73 -7.16 -17.47
C PRO A 384 -1.47 -6.99 -18.32
N VAL A 385 -0.59 -6.05 -17.94
CA VAL A 385 0.69 -5.84 -18.61
C VAL A 385 1.64 -7.01 -18.37
N ALA A 386 1.79 -7.41 -17.11
CA ALA A 386 2.65 -8.53 -16.73
C ALA A 386 2.24 -9.86 -17.39
N ILE A 387 0.93 -10.14 -17.51
CA ILE A 387 0.40 -11.33 -18.20
C ILE A 387 0.77 -11.32 -19.68
N LYS A 388 0.54 -10.20 -20.38
CA LYS A 388 0.87 -10.09 -21.83
C LYS A 388 2.36 -10.29 -22.05
N ASN A 389 3.19 -9.66 -21.24
CA ASN A 389 4.64 -9.76 -21.36
C ASN A 389 5.16 -11.14 -20.98
N LEU A 390 4.64 -11.76 -19.92
CA LEU A 390 5.03 -13.12 -19.54
C LEU A 390 4.66 -14.15 -20.64
N ILE A 391 3.47 -14.05 -21.23
CA ILE A 391 3.06 -14.92 -22.35
C ILE A 391 3.97 -14.69 -23.58
N ALA A 392 4.28 -13.45 -23.92
CA ALA A 392 5.22 -13.16 -25.01
C ALA A 392 6.59 -13.80 -24.77
N LEU A 393 7.12 -13.69 -23.55
CA LEU A 393 8.40 -14.32 -23.18
C LEU A 393 8.35 -15.86 -23.26
N ILE A 394 7.25 -16.48 -22.80
CA ILE A 394 7.05 -17.93 -22.92
C ILE A 394 7.00 -18.39 -24.37
N GLU A 395 6.49 -17.55 -25.27
CA GLU A 395 6.44 -17.80 -26.72
C GLU A 395 7.71 -17.37 -27.46
N GLY A 396 8.75 -16.94 -26.75
CA GLY A 396 10.01 -16.47 -27.35
C GLY A 396 9.93 -15.11 -28.04
N ARG A 397 8.88 -14.32 -27.71
CA ARG A 397 8.68 -12.96 -28.25
C ARG A 397 9.09 -11.88 -27.24
N SER A 398 9.39 -10.69 -27.73
CA SER A 398 9.72 -9.53 -26.89
C SER A 398 8.51 -9.05 -26.07
N PRO A 399 8.72 -8.55 -24.82
CA PRO A 399 7.67 -7.95 -24.01
C PRO A 399 7.37 -6.53 -24.49
N GLU A 400 6.19 -6.29 -25.07
CA GLU A 400 5.79 -5.01 -25.67
C GLU A 400 4.72 -4.26 -24.87
N ALA A 401 3.97 -4.97 -24.02
CA ALA A 401 2.93 -4.33 -23.19
C ALA A 401 3.55 -3.37 -22.17
N LYS A 402 2.96 -2.17 -22.04
CA LYS A 402 3.52 -1.11 -21.20
C LYS A 402 2.56 -0.70 -20.10
N TYR A 403 3.08 -0.65 -18.89
CA TYR A 403 2.44 -0.03 -17.72
C TYR A 403 2.88 1.45 -17.65
N ASP A 404 1.93 2.33 -17.45
CA ASP A 404 2.11 3.78 -17.50
C ASP A 404 2.30 4.45 -16.14
N GLY A 405 2.40 3.65 -15.09
CA GLY A 405 2.62 4.15 -13.72
C GLY A 405 1.36 4.53 -12.96
N TYR A 406 0.17 4.24 -13.51
CA TYR A 406 -1.08 4.52 -12.82
C TYR A 406 -1.09 3.99 -11.39
N ALA A 407 -1.41 4.85 -10.46
CA ALA A 407 -1.69 4.49 -9.08
C ALA A 407 -2.87 5.32 -8.56
N ALA A 408 -3.57 4.76 -7.58
CA ALA A 408 -4.60 5.49 -6.86
C ALA A 408 -4.43 5.32 -5.36
N CYS A 409 -4.48 6.44 -4.65
CA CYS A 409 -4.49 6.49 -3.20
C CYS A 409 -5.64 7.38 -2.72
N PRO A 410 -6.88 6.86 -2.68
CA PRO A 410 -8.02 7.63 -2.19
C PRO A 410 -7.80 8.06 -0.75
N ILE A 411 -7.58 9.37 -0.50
CA ILE A 411 -7.39 9.94 0.83
C ILE A 411 -8.76 10.26 1.42
N ILE A 412 -9.16 9.50 2.41
CA ILE A 412 -10.38 9.76 3.18
C ILE A 412 -10.10 10.98 4.05
N THR A 413 -10.84 12.05 3.80
CA THR A 413 -10.68 13.32 4.52
C THR A 413 -11.64 13.43 5.71
N ASP A 414 -12.79 12.77 5.63
CA ASP A 414 -13.74 12.60 6.73
C ASP A 414 -14.68 11.43 6.48
N TYR A 415 -15.61 11.20 7.41
CA TYR A 415 -16.70 10.22 7.20
C TYR A 415 -17.74 10.81 6.24
N GLY A 416 -17.55 10.51 4.96
CA GLY A 416 -18.42 10.97 3.86
C GLY A 416 -17.65 11.54 2.67
N HIS A 417 -16.39 11.90 2.80
CA HIS A 417 -15.63 12.52 1.72
C HIS A 417 -14.26 11.89 1.50
N VAL A 418 -13.86 11.83 0.23
CA VAL A 418 -12.58 11.28 -0.22
C VAL A 418 -11.99 12.16 -1.30
N LEU A 419 -10.73 12.53 -1.14
CA LEU A 419 -9.91 13.08 -2.21
C LEU A 419 -9.35 11.91 -3.02
N MET A 420 -9.83 11.74 -4.26
CA MET A 420 -9.51 10.61 -5.12
C MET A 420 -8.20 10.87 -5.87
N CYS A 421 -7.08 10.62 -5.21
CA CYS A 421 -5.75 10.83 -5.78
C CYS A 421 -5.40 9.69 -6.75
N GLU A 422 -5.65 9.90 -8.03
CA GLU A 422 -5.25 9.03 -9.15
C GLU A 422 -4.23 9.74 -10.02
N PHE A 423 -3.12 9.09 -10.34
CA PHE A 423 -1.98 9.71 -11.05
C PHE A 423 -1.11 8.67 -11.76
N ASP A 424 -0.27 9.14 -12.67
CA ASP A 424 0.71 8.37 -13.45
C ASP A 424 2.15 8.50 -12.89
N TYR A 425 3.14 8.05 -13.67
CA TYR A 425 4.58 8.15 -13.32
C TYR A 425 5.07 9.60 -13.16
N GLU A 426 4.49 10.54 -13.90
CA GLU A 426 4.88 11.96 -13.86
C GLU A 426 4.17 12.72 -12.74
N LYS A 427 3.40 12.00 -11.90
CA LYS A 427 2.55 12.59 -10.85
C LYS A 427 1.46 13.52 -11.39
N LYS A 428 1.11 13.38 -12.67
CA LYS A 428 -0.03 14.05 -13.28
C LYS A 428 -1.31 13.33 -12.90
N PRO A 429 -2.42 14.07 -12.69
CA PRO A 429 -3.72 13.46 -12.41
C PRO A 429 -4.17 12.60 -13.59
N LYS A 430 -4.55 11.35 -13.32
CA LYS A 430 -5.06 10.40 -14.29
C LYS A 430 -6.34 9.77 -13.79
N ILE A 431 -7.39 10.58 -13.78
CA ILE A 431 -8.67 10.25 -13.17
C ILE A 431 -9.45 9.28 -14.05
N SER A 432 -9.84 8.15 -13.45
CA SER A 432 -10.64 7.11 -14.13
C SER A 432 -12.09 7.58 -14.36
N PHE A 433 -12.67 7.25 -15.52
CA PHE A 433 -14.10 7.44 -15.77
C PHE A 433 -14.93 6.55 -14.83
N PRO A 434 -16.08 6.99 -14.26
CA PRO A 434 -16.74 8.30 -14.46
C PRO A 434 -16.29 9.41 -13.50
N LEU A 435 -15.31 9.15 -12.61
CA LEU A 435 -14.84 10.13 -11.65
C LEU A 435 -14.25 11.37 -12.34
N SER A 436 -13.73 11.21 -13.56
CA SER A 436 -13.23 12.32 -14.39
C SER A 436 -14.29 13.37 -14.75
N LEU A 437 -15.57 13.06 -14.55
CA LEU A 437 -16.67 14.01 -14.71
C LEU A 437 -16.88 14.93 -13.48
N LEU A 438 -16.16 14.65 -12.37
CA LEU A 438 -16.24 15.39 -11.13
C LEU A 438 -15.00 16.25 -10.94
N ASN A 439 -15.14 17.30 -10.13
CA ASN A 439 -13.95 18.09 -9.71
C ASN A 439 -13.11 17.32 -8.71
N MET A 440 -12.09 16.62 -9.21
CA MET A 440 -11.24 15.77 -8.39
C MET A 440 -10.10 16.53 -7.68
N SER A 441 -10.00 17.86 -7.85
CA SER A 441 -9.12 18.70 -7.00
C SER A 441 -9.70 18.93 -5.59
N ARG A 442 -10.95 18.51 -5.38
CA ARG A 442 -11.67 18.60 -4.13
C ARG A 442 -12.17 17.22 -3.67
N GLU A 443 -12.40 17.08 -2.40
CA GLU A 443 -12.97 15.88 -1.81
C GLU A 443 -14.41 15.66 -2.23
N GLN A 444 -14.76 14.41 -2.52
CA GLN A 444 -16.04 14.03 -3.12
C GLN A 444 -16.75 12.96 -2.27
N TRP A 445 -18.05 13.13 -2.08
CA TRP A 445 -18.91 12.13 -1.47
C TRP A 445 -19.01 10.85 -2.34
N ALA A 446 -19.04 10.99 -3.66
CA ALA A 446 -19.01 9.86 -4.57
C ALA A 446 -17.76 8.98 -4.38
N GLY A 447 -16.60 9.60 -4.06
CA GLY A 447 -15.38 8.90 -3.69
C GLY A 447 -15.51 8.06 -2.41
N TRP A 448 -16.26 8.56 -1.43
CA TRP A 448 -16.58 7.80 -0.21
C TRP A 448 -17.44 6.57 -0.51
N LEU A 449 -18.50 6.72 -1.29
CA LEU A 449 -19.34 5.58 -1.71
C LEU A 449 -18.53 4.53 -2.47
N LEU A 450 -17.72 4.98 -3.43
CA LEU A 450 -16.83 4.10 -4.17
C LEU A 450 -15.89 3.35 -3.21
N LYS A 451 -15.22 4.08 -2.31
CA LYS A 451 -14.23 3.53 -1.38
C LYS A 451 -14.83 2.51 -0.43
N VAL A 452 -15.99 2.79 0.15
CA VAL A 452 -16.59 1.96 1.19
C VAL A 452 -17.42 0.81 0.61
N TYR A 453 -18.12 1.01 -0.49
CA TYR A 453 -19.11 0.03 -0.94
C TYR A 453 -18.73 -0.71 -2.23
N VAL A 454 -17.90 -0.12 -3.09
CA VAL A 454 -17.61 -0.66 -4.43
C VAL A 454 -16.24 -1.31 -4.53
N LEU A 455 -15.17 -0.65 -4.03
CA LEU A 455 -13.80 -1.15 -4.22
C LEU A 455 -13.54 -2.52 -3.60
N LYS A 456 -14.16 -2.85 -2.46
CA LYS A 456 -14.00 -4.15 -1.82
C LYS A 456 -14.66 -5.29 -2.61
N PRO A 457 -15.94 -5.22 -3.01
CA PRO A 457 -16.53 -6.19 -3.93
C PRO A 457 -15.75 -6.30 -5.25
N MET A 458 -15.36 -5.19 -5.86
CA MET A 458 -14.55 -5.18 -7.08
C MET A 458 -13.22 -5.91 -6.89
N TYR A 459 -12.57 -5.77 -5.73
CA TYR A 459 -11.35 -6.49 -5.40
C TYR A 459 -11.57 -8.01 -5.37
N PHE A 460 -12.54 -8.50 -4.58
CA PHE A 460 -12.76 -9.93 -4.38
C PHE A 460 -13.41 -10.63 -5.57
N TYR A 461 -14.32 -9.96 -6.29
CA TYR A 461 -15.11 -10.58 -7.36
C TYR A 461 -14.67 -10.17 -8.78
N GLY A 462 -13.90 -9.10 -8.91
CA GLY A 462 -13.38 -8.61 -10.17
C GLY A 462 -11.87 -8.86 -10.32
N MET A 463 -11.08 -8.22 -9.45
CA MET A 463 -9.62 -8.20 -9.58
C MET A 463 -8.98 -9.56 -9.28
N LEU A 464 -9.27 -10.18 -8.13
CA LEU A 464 -8.66 -11.46 -7.75
C LEU A 464 -8.99 -12.58 -8.75
N PRO A 465 -10.25 -12.77 -9.18
CA PRO A 465 -10.53 -13.73 -10.21
C PRO A 465 -10.02 -13.32 -11.60
N GLY A 466 -9.45 -12.13 -11.77
CA GLY A 466 -8.85 -11.65 -13.02
C GLY A 466 -9.85 -11.15 -14.06
N TYR A 467 -11.01 -10.65 -13.65
CA TYR A 467 -12.01 -10.07 -14.59
C TYR A 467 -11.79 -8.57 -14.85
N CYS A 468 -11.14 -7.84 -13.93
CA CYS A 468 -10.82 -6.42 -14.08
C CYS A 468 -9.41 -6.08 -13.57
#